data_20d16a49f997b30b834dc60164fb7dc6
#
_entry.id   20d16a49f997b30b834dc60164fb7dc6
#
_cell.length_a   1.000
_cell.length_b   1.000
_cell.length_c   1.000
_cell.angle_alpha   90.00
_cell.angle_beta   90.00
_cell.angle_gamma   90.00
#
_symmetry.space_group_name_H-M   'P 1'
#
loop_
_entity.id
_entity.type
_entity.pdbx_description
1 polymer ?
#
loop_
_entity_poly.entity_id
_entity_poly.type
_entity_poly.pdbx_seq_one_letter_code
_entity_poly.pdbx_strand_id
1 'polypeptide(L)'
;TLVLLIQYSITTTPIGKITLDVCQEESASDRLTFRILDTGNGVSANEIDNMHFPYLNETQSDLYGKANALTFWLCDRMTRKLGGQLTIKARESLGTRYSLHLKMPASEEAPEAGEHLLDDVIVLLDVTSSEVRRIVTRQLESWGASCITPDDRATSQAFDLYLTDNPSNLTASGLLLSDDEVGIRKIGPGQLRVNFNISTAMQEAIL
;
A
#
# COMPACT_ATOMS: atom_id res chain seq x y z
N THR A 1 -12.46 5.25 -9.39
CA THR A 1 -11.51 6.36 -9.10
C THR A 1 -10.13 5.82 -8.75
N LEU A 2 -9.96 4.97 -7.70
CA LEU A 2 -8.65 4.43 -7.31
C LEU A 2 -7.95 3.71 -8.46
N VAL A 3 -8.63 2.80 -9.14
CA VAL A 3 -8.07 2.05 -10.28
C VAL A 3 -7.53 2.98 -11.37
N LEU A 4 -8.27 4.02 -11.74
CA LEU A 4 -7.83 4.98 -12.76
C LEU A 4 -6.58 5.75 -12.33
N LEU A 5 -6.50 6.18 -11.06
CA LEU A 5 -5.33 6.88 -10.53
C LEU A 5 -4.11 5.96 -10.44
N ILE A 6 -4.29 4.71 -10.03
CA ILE A 6 -3.21 3.72 -9.99
C ILE A 6 -2.70 3.41 -11.40
N GLN A 7 -3.61 3.17 -12.36
CA GLN A 7 -3.23 2.95 -13.77
C GLN A 7 -2.46 4.13 -14.34
N TYR A 8 -2.91 5.36 -14.03
CA TYR A 8 -2.18 6.56 -14.44
C TYR A 8 -0.77 6.59 -13.82
N SER A 9 -0.66 6.36 -12.51
CA SER A 9 0.63 6.30 -11.81
C SER A 9 1.57 5.24 -12.42
N ILE A 10 1.05 4.07 -12.80
CA ILE A 10 1.84 3.02 -13.47
C ILE A 10 2.38 3.52 -14.82
N THR A 11 1.56 4.19 -15.63
CA THR A 11 1.99 4.69 -16.94
C THR A 11 3.03 5.80 -16.84
N THR A 12 2.98 6.61 -15.79
CA THR A 12 3.88 7.75 -15.58
C THR A 12 5.12 7.44 -14.75
N THR A 13 5.20 6.22 -14.21
CA THR A 13 6.33 5.72 -13.39
C THR A 13 6.94 4.47 -14.02
N PRO A 14 7.62 4.57 -15.17
CA PRO A 14 8.20 3.40 -15.86
C PRO A 14 9.29 2.72 -15.03
N ILE A 15 9.98 3.47 -14.18
CA ILE A 15 10.97 2.99 -13.23
C ILE A 15 10.74 3.73 -11.91
N GLY A 16 10.55 3.00 -10.83
CA GLY A 16 10.31 3.61 -9.52
C GLY A 16 9.30 2.81 -8.71
N LYS A 17 8.51 3.52 -7.92
CA LYS A 17 7.64 2.94 -6.93
C LYS A 17 6.29 3.62 -6.88
N ILE A 18 5.26 2.81 -6.64
CA ILE A 18 3.90 3.28 -6.38
C ILE A 18 3.46 2.66 -5.04
N THR A 19 3.00 3.49 -4.14
CA THR A 19 2.51 3.07 -2.83
C THR A 19 1.04 3.46 -2.70
N LEU A 20 0.21 2.53 -2.28
CA LEU A 20 -1.15 2.78 -1.83
C LEU A 20 -1.19 2.66 -0.31
N ASP A 21 -1.60 3.72 0.35
CA ASP A 21 -1.75 3.80 1.80
C ASP A 21 -3.21 4.15 2.12
N VAL A 22 -3.81 3.47 3.09
CA VAL A 22 -5.18 3.73 3.53
C VAL A 22 -5.13 4.06 5.00
N CYS A 23 -5.60 5.26 5.35
CA CYS A 23 -5.57 5.77 6.71
C CYS A 23 -6.97 6.21 7.14
N GLN A 24 -7.35 5.88 8.35
CA GLN A 24 -8.47 6.50 9.02
C GLN A 24 -8.01 7.84 9.63
N GLU A 25 -8.82 8.88 9.54
CA GLU A 25 -8.52 10.15 10.20
C GLU A 25 -8.76 10.01 11.71
N GLU A 26 -7.74 10.35 12.53
CA GLU A 26 -7.83 10.26 13.99
C GLU A 26 -8.98 11.10 14.58
N SER A 27 -9.33 12.20 13.89
CA SER A 27 -10.39 13.13 14.32
C SER A 27 -11.81 12.71 13.91
N ALA A 28 -11.95 11.71 13.03
CA ALA A 28 -13.26 11.30 12.51
C ALA A 28 -13.23 9.83 12.07
N SER A 29 -13.80 8.96 12.89
CA SER A 29 -13.86 7.51 12.66
C SER A 29 -14.62 7.10 11.38
N ASP A 30 -15.40 8.02 10.80
CA ASP A 30 -16.18 7.82 9.58
C ASP A 30 -15.46 8.32 8.32
N ARG A 31 -14.17 8.74 8.43
CA ARG A 31 -13.38 9.26 7.30
C ARG A 31 -12.16 8.41 7.01
N LEU A 32 -12.08 7.97 5.76
CA LEU A 32 -10.93 7.28 5.21
C LEU A 32 -10.21 8.16 4.19
N THR A 33 -8.89 8.14 4.25
CA THR A 33 -8.02 8.75 3.25
C THR A 33 -7.24 7.67 2.52
N PHE A 34 -7.46 7.55 1.21
CA PHE A 34 -6.67 6.71 0.32
C PHE A 34 -5.58 7.59 -0.31
N ARG A 35 -4.32 7.24 -0.08
CA ARG A 35 -3.17 7.96 -0.63
C ARG A 35 -2.45 7.07 -1.63
N ILE A 36 -2.35 7.56 -2.87
CA ILE A 36 -1.48 6.96 -3.88
C ILE A 36 -0.27 7.89 -4.00
N LEU A 37 0.92 7.35 -3.85
CA LEU A 37 2.18 8.06 -3.99
C LEU A 37 3.01 7.36 -5.06
N ASP A 38 3.37 8.05 -6.10
CA ASP A 38 4.31 7.59 -7.11
C ASP A 38 5.63 8.39 -7.07
N THR A 39 6.67 7.81 -7.62
CA THR A 39 7.99 8.44 -7.80
C THR A 39 8.29 8.73 -9.28
N GLY A 40 7.24 8.89 -10.08
CA GLY A 40 7.33 9.17 -11.51
C GLY A 40 7.70 10.62 -11.83
N ASN A 41 7.41 11.03 -13.06
CA ASN A 41 7.77 12.37 -13.54
C ASN A 41 6.97 13.49 -12.87
N GLY A 42 5.92 13.16 -12.14
CA GLY A 42 5.00 14.13 -11.56
C GLY A 42 3.98 14.64 -12.58
N VAL A 43 2.88 15.20 -12.08
CA VAL A 43 1.86 15.88 -12.89
C VAL A 43 2.20 17.36 -12.96
N SER A 44 2.15 17.95 -14.14
CA SER A 44 2.43 19.38 -14.32
C SER A 44 1.31 20.25 -13.70
N ALA A 45 1.65 21.48 -13.34
CA ALA A 45 0.67 22.45 -12.84
C ALA A 45 -0.47 22.67 -13.83
N ASN A 46 -0.16 22.73 -15.13
CA ASN A 46 -1.17 22.88 -16.19
C ASN A 46 -2.15 21.69 -16.25
N GLU A 47 -1.68 20.46 -16.04
CA GLU A 47 -2.57 19.28 -16.00
C GLU A 47 -3.48 19.31 -14.79
N ILE A 48 -2.97 19.79 -13.65
CA ILE A 48 -3.77 19.95 -12.42
C ILE A 48 -4.82 21.06 -12.61
N ASP A 49 -4.45 22.19 -13.18
CA ASP A 49 -5.39 23.29 -13.44
C ASP A 49 -6.46 22.90 -14.46
N ASN A 50 -6.09 22.16 -15.50
CA ASN A 50 -7.01 21.64 -16.51
C ASN A 50 -7.97 20.56 -15.99
N MET A 51 -7.69 19.96 -14.82
CA MET A 51 -8.59 19.01 -14.17
C MET A 51 -9.98 19.61 -13.91
N HIS A 52 -10.06 20.90 -13.66
CA HIS A 52 -11.34 21.57 -13.42
C HIS A 52 -12.10 21.90 -14.70
N PHE A 53 -11.40 22.06 -15.83
CA PHE A 53 -11.95 22.50 -17.11
C PHE A 53 -11.32 21.75 -18.29
N PRO A 54 -11.56 20.43 -18.46
CA PRO A 54 -10.84 19.61 -19.44
C PRO A 54 -11.07 19.98 -20.91
N TYR A 55 -12.04 20.84 -21.17
CA TYR A 55 -12.46 21.19 -22.54
C TYR A 55 -12.16 22.64 -22.96
N LEU A 56 -11.65 23.49 -22.06
CA LEU A 56 -11.54 24.93 -22.34
C LEU A 56 -10.27 25.34 -23.08
N ASN A 57 -9.25 24.49 -23.18
CA ASN A 57 -8.01 24.81 -23.87
C ASN A 57 -7.97 24.19 -25.26
N GLU A 58 -8.56 24.88 -26.24
CA GLU A 58 -8.57 24.44 -27.67
C GLU A 58 -7.20 24.51 -28.36
N THR A 59 -6.22 25.15 -27.74
CA THR A 59 -4.92 25.50 -28.40
C THR A 59 -3.82 24.45 -28.20
N GLN A 60 -4.00 23.40 -27.42
CA GLN A 60 -2.96 22.38 -27.23
C GLN A 60 -3.21 21.18 -28.13
N SER A 61 -2.29 20.96 -29.06
CA SER A 61 -2.20 19.81 -29.94
C SER A 61 -1.82 18.49 -29.24
N ASP A 62 -1.69 18.51 -27.92
CA ASP A 62 -1.31 17.34 -27.14
C ASP A 62 -2.54 16.51 -26.73
N LEU A 63 -2.78 15.44 -27.47
CA LEU A 63 -3.85 14.48 -27.20
C LEU A 63 -3.65 13.77 -25.85
N TYR A 64 -2.41 13.58 -25.42
CA TYR A 64 -2.09 12.92 -24.14
C TYR A 64 -2.45 13.81 -22.94
N GLY A 65 -2.12 15.09 -22.98
CA GLY A 65 -2.49 16.02 -21.93
C GLY A 65 -4.00 16.16 -21.76
N LYS A 66 -4.77 16.10 -22.88
CA LYS A 66 -6.25 16.12 -22.82
C LYS A 66 -6.82 14.83 -22.20
N ALA A 67 -6.25 13.68 -22.52
CA ALA A 67 -6.69 12.40 -21.95
C ALA A 67 -6.44 12.36 -20.43
N ASN A 68 -5.30 12.89 -19.97
CA ASN A 68 -4.94 12.97 -18.57
C ASN A 68 -5.89 13.92 -17.80
N ALA A 69 -6.13 15.11 -18.35
CA ALA A 69 -7.06 16.08 -17.76
C ALA A 69 -8.48 15.50 -17.62
N LEU A 70 -8.95 14.77 -18.63
CA LEU A 70 -10.25 14.09 -18.58
C LEU A 70 -10.28 13.02 -17.48
N THR A 71 -9.22 12.24 -17.34
CA THR A 71 -9.12 11.22 -16.29
C THR A 71 -9.20 11.85 -14.90
N PHE A 72 -8.45 12.91 -14.64
CA PHE A 72 -8.48 13.61 -13.36
C PHE A 72 -9.84 14.29 -13.09
N TRP A 73 -10.43 14.93 -14.11
CA TRP A 73 -11.76 15.49 -14.01
C TRP A 73 -12.81 14.43 -13.64
N LEU A 74 -12.76 13.27 -14.30
CA LEU A 74 -13.65 12.15 -13.99
C LEU A 74 -13.46 11.67 -12.57
N CYS A 75 -12.19 11.49 -12.13
CA CYS A 75 -11.87 11.08 -10.77
C CYS A 75 -12.38 12.08 -9.73
N ASP A 76 -12.20 13.38 -9.96
CA ASP A 76 -12.72 14.44 -9.07
C ASP A 76 -14.25 14.40 -8.99
N ARG A 77 -14.94 14.29 -10.15
CA ARG A 77 -16.40 14.24 -10.21
C ARG A 77 -16.98 13.01 -9.53
N MET A 78 -16.36 11.84 -9.72
CA MET A 78 -16.78 10.62 -9.03
C MET A 78 -16.56 10.72 -7.53
N THR A 79 -15.42 11.26 -7.09
CA THR A 79 -15.12 11.46 -5.67
C THR A 79 -16.12 12.41 -5.02
N ARG A 80 -16.44 13.53 -5.68
CA ARG A 80 -17.46 14.49 -5.18
C ARG A 80 -18.87 13.88 -5.10
N LYS A 81 -19.23 13.00 -6.05
CA LYS A 81 -20.52 12.27 -5.98
C LYS A 81 -20.60 11.36 -4.77
N LEU A 82 -19.48 10.85 -4.29
CA LEU A 82 -19.38 10.06 -3.07
C LEU A 82 -19.27 10.92 -1.78
N GLY A 83 -19.46 12.24 -1.91
CA GLY A 83 -19.32 13.16 -0.79
C GLY A 83 -17.88 13.39 -0.32
N GLY A 84 -16.90 13.03 -1.15
CA GLY A 84 -15.48 13.14 -0.85
C GLY A 84 -14.77 14.27 -1.57
N GLN A 85 -13.45 14.30 -1.42
CA GLN A 85 -12.55 15.25 -2.04
C GLN A 85 -11.30 14.56 -2.59
N LEU A 86 -10.93 14.89 -3.83
CA LEU A 86 -9.65 14.52 -4.43
C LEU A 86 -8.66 15.68 -4.32
N THR A 87 -7.46 15.41 -3.82
CA THR A 87 -6.34 16.35 -3.79
C THR A 87 -5.16 15.76 -4.53
N ILE A 88 -4.57 16.52 -5.46
CA ILE A 88 -3.37 16.14 -6.20
C ILE A 88 -2.25 17.09 -5.81
N LYS A 89 -1.13 16.54 -5.35
CA LYS A 89 0.11 17.30 -5.06
C LYS A 89 1.24 16.67 -5.83
N ALA A 90 1.79 17.39 -6.77
CA ALA A 90 2.89 16.96 -7.60
C ALA A 90 4.11 17.84 -7.41
N ARG A 91 5.29 17.25 -7.62
CA ARG A 91 6.55 17.94 -7.82
C ARG A 91 7.17 17.36 -9.08
N GLU A 92 7.48 18.23 -10.01
CA GLU A 92 8.13 17.86 -11.26
C GLU A 92 9.38 17.03 -10.98
N SER A 93 9.54 15.92 -11.68
CA SER A 93 10.63 14.94 -11.53
C SER A 93 10.77 14.25 -10.16
N LEU A 94 9.81 14.44 -9.24
CA LEU A 94 9.84 13.85 -7.91
C LEU A 94 8.60 12.99 -7.61
N GLY A 95 7.63 12.97 -8.53
CA GLY A 95 6.42 12.16 -8.41
C GLY A 95 5.18 12.92 -7.95
N THR A 96 4.10 12.17 -7.76
CA THR A 96 2.77 12.69 -7.44
C THR A 96 2.17 12.00 -6.24
N ARG A 97 1.45 12.76 -5.45
CA ARG A 97 0.58 12.27 -4.39
C ARG A 97 -0.88 12.60 -4.72
N TYR A 98 -1.67 11.55 -4.86
CA TYR A 98 -3.12 11.64 -4.93
C TYR A 98 -3.68 11.28 -3.56
N SER A 99 -4.61 12.09 -3.05
CA SER A 99 -5.30 11.81 -1.79
C SER A 99 -6.81 11.90 -2.01
N LEU A 100 -7.50 10.78 -1.78
CA LEU A 100 -8.96 10.72 -1.81
C LEU A 100 -9.44 10.69 -0.36
N HIS A 101 -10.17 11.71 0.03
CA HIS A 101 -10.83 11.79 1.33
C HIS A 101 -12.29 11.41 1.14
N LEU A 102 -12.71 10.32 1.76
CA LEU A 102 -14.08 9.81 1.63
C LEU A 102 -14.71 9.68 3.01
N LYS A 103 -15.98 10.05 3.10
CA LYS A 103 -16.79 9.74 4.26
C LYS A 103 -17.36 8.34 4.06
N MET A 104 -16.90 7.39 4.85
CA MET A 104 -17.35 6.01 4.82
C MET A 104 -17.85 5.64 6.22
N PRO A 105 -19.17 5.51 6.42
CA PRO A 105 -19.70 5.09 7.71
C PRO A 105 -19.11 3.73 8.05
N ALA A 106 -18.72 3.57 9.32
CA ALA A 106 -18.32 2.27 9.83
C ALA A 106 -19.48 1.30 9.63
N SER A 107 -19.19 0.07 9.19
CA SER A 107 -20.18 -1.00 9.18
C SER A 107 -20.58 -1.28 10.63
N GLU A 108 -21.87 -1.39 10.91
CA GLU A 108 -22.33 -1.90 12.20
C GLU A 108 -21.95 -3.37 12.40
N GLU A 109 -21.77 -4.10 11.30
CA GLU A 109 -21.04 -5.36 11.27
C GLU A 109 -19.54 -5.03 11.16
N ALA A 110 -18.93 -4.57 12.27
CA ALA A 110 -17.50 -4.76 12.39
C ALA A 110 -17.26 -6.27 12.18
N PRO A 111 -16.36 -6.72 11.25
CA PRO A 111 -15.89 -8.08 11.34
C PRO A 111 -15.49 -8.26 12.79
N GLU A 112 -16.04 -9.28 13.46
CA GLU A 112 -15.60 -9.66 14.81
C GLU A 112 -14.09 -9.53 14.77
N ALA A 113 -13.53 -8.70 15.66
CA ALA A 113 -12.12 -8.31 15.67
C ALA A 113 -11.36 -9.57 15.32
N GLY A 114 -10.77 -9.61 14.13
CA GLY A 114 -10.45 -10.85 13.43
C GLY A 114 -9.79 -11.75 14.43
N GLU A 115 -10.24 -13.00 14.53
CA GLU A 115 -9.71 -13.96 15.50
C GLU A 115 -8.24 -13.63 15.65
N HIS A 116 -7.82 -13.32 16.87
CA HIS A 116 -6.41 -13.04 17.15
C HIS A 116 -5.65 -14.32 16.86
N LEU A 117 -5.40 -14.57 15.57
CA LEU A 117 -4.83 -15.82 15.05
C LEU A 117 -3.43 -16.06 15.60
N LEU A 118 -2.77 -15.02 16.07
CA LEU A 118 -1.38 -15.01 16.50
C LEU A 118 -1.21 -14.44 17.92
N ASP A 119 -2.23 -14.58 18.78
CA ASP A 119 -2.09 -14.21 20.18
C ASP A 119 -0.93 -14.98 20.83
N ASP A 120 -0.10 -14.24 21.56
CA ASP A 120 1.12 -14.73 22.22
C ASP A 120 2.24 -15.21 21.29
N VAL A 121 2.11 -15.05 19.97
CA VAL A 121 3.17 -15.40 19.00
C VAL A 121 4.17 -14.26 18.89
N ILE A 122 5.45 -14.58 19.09
CA ILE A 122 6.56 -13.64 18.92
C ILE A 122 7.19 -13.86 17.55
N VAL A 123 7.19 -12.81 16.72
CA VAL A 123 7.70 -12.86 15.35
C VAL A 123 9.00 -12.06 15.26
N LEU A 124 10.09 -12.73 14.85
CA LEU A 124 11.34 -12.06 14.54
C LEU A 124 11.33 -11.60 13.08
N LEU A 125 11.36 -10.29 12.87
CA LEU A 125 11.36 -9.63 11.56
C LEU A 125 12.78 -9.18 11.20
N ASP A 126 13.50 -9.97 10.42
CA ASP A 126 14.81 -9.64 9.83
C ASP A 126 14.62 -9.12 8.41
N VAL A 127 14.03 -7.93 8.30
CA VAL A 127 13.65 -7.30 7.03
C VAL A 127 14.48 -6.05 6.79
N THR A 128 15.19 -6.01 5.67
CA THR A 128 16.10 -4.92 5.30
C THR A 128 15.33 -3.65 4.94
N SER A 129 14.25 -3.80 4.14
CA SER A 129 13.41 -2.68 3.74
C SER A 129 12.56 -2.18 4.91
N SER A 130 12.81 -0.95 5.37
CA SER A 130 12.02 -0.30 6.44
C SER A 130 10.53 -0.20 6.11
N GLU A 131 10.19 -0.16 4.85
CA GLU A 131 8.84 -0.04 4.33
C GLU A 131 8.11 -1.37 4.33
N VAL A 132 8.76 -2.44 3.85
CA VAL A 132 8.24 -3.81 3.94
C VAL A 132 8.06 -4.18 5.40
N ARG A 133 9.06 -3.88 6.25
CA ARG A 133 8.99 -4.09 7.70
C ARG A 133 7.74 -3.44 8.28
N ARG A 134 7.51 -2.16 8.01
CA ARG A 134 6.32 -1.42 8.52
C ARG A 134 5.01 -2.04 8.08
N ILE A 135 4.90 -2.48 6.82
CA ILE A 135 3.68 -3.11 6.29
C ILE A 135 3.43 -4.43 6.98
N VAL A 136 4.44 -5.29 7.03
CA VAL A 136 4.35 -6.64 7.62
C VAL A 136 4.10 -6.56 9.13
N THR A 137 4.78 -5.66 9.85
CA THR A 137 4.53 -5.44 11.29
C THR A 137 3.08 -5.10 11.55
N ARG A 138 2.52 -4.09 10.86
CA ARG A 138 1.12 -3.72 11.04
C ARG A 138 0.15 -4.87 10.77
N GLN A 139 0.45 -5.68 9.78
CA GLN A 139 -0.39 -6.81 9.42
C GLN A 139 -0.36 -7.90 10.51
N LEU A 140 0.82 -8.26 10.98
CA LEU A 140 1.00 -9.26 12.04
C LEU A 140 0.41 -8.79 13.38
N GLU A 141 0.65 -7.53 13.75
CA GLU A 141 0.06 -6.93 14.95
C GLU A 141 -1.48 -6.89 14.89
N SER A 142 -2.06 -6.68 13.70
CA SER A 142 -3.52 -6.75 13.52
C SER A 142 -4.09 -8.15 13.72
N TRP A 143 -3.25 -9.17 13.68
CA TRP A 143 -3.59 -10.57 13.98
C TRP A 143 -3.21 -11.01 15.40
N GLY A 144 -2.70 -10.10 16.24
CA GLY A 144 -2.36 -10.33 17.64
C GLY A 144 -0.89 -10.65 17.92
N ALA A 145 -0.01 -10.75 16.88
CA ALA A 145 1.40 -11.08 17.07
C ALA A 145 2.19 -9.94 17.71
N SER A 146 3.24 -10.30 18.45
CA SER A 146 4.28 -9.37 18.91
C SER A 146 5.49 -9.42 17.99
N CYS A 147 5.86 -8.29 17.37
CA CYS A 147 6.97 -8.21 16.42
C CYS A 147 8.23 -7.68 17.11
N ILE A 148 9.36 -8.37 16.89
CA ILE A 148 10.70 -7.93 17.33
C ILE A 148 11.65 -7.88 16.14
N THR A 149 12.65 -7.02 16.21
CA THR A 149 13.72 -6.95 15.20
C THR A 149 15.02 -7.54 15.73
N PRO A 150 15.99 -7.87 14.87
CA PRO A 150 17.31 -8.32 15.32
C PRO A 150 18.01 -7.32 16.26
N ASP A 151 17.77 -6.02 16.06
CA ASP A 151 18.35 -4.95 16.88
C ASP A 151 17.71 -4.85 18.27
N ASP A 152 16.39 -5.16 18.37
CA ASP A 152 15.63 -5.13 19.62
C ASP A 152 15.82 -6.41 20.45
N ARG A 153 16.36 -7.47 19.82
CA ARG A 153 16.52 -8.77 20.43
C ARG A 153 17.52 -8.71 21.59
N ALA A 154 17.01 -8.73 22.81
CA ALA A 154 17.85 -9.08 23.96
C ALA A 154 18.44 -10.48 23.71
N THR A 155 19.72 -10.69 24.03
CA THR A 155 20.57 -11.82 23.60
C THR A 155 20.02 -13.24 23.83
N SER A 156 18.82 -13.38 24.42
CA SER A 156 18.18 -14.66 24.78
C SER A 156 16.66 -14.71 24.54
N GLN A 157 16.07 -13.73 23.86
CA GLN A 157 14.63 -13.77 23.63
C GLN A 157 14.28 -14.82 22.58
N ALA A 158 13.46 -15.82 22.97
CA ALA A 158 12.93 -16.80 22.06
C ALA A 158 11.88 -16.14 21.12
N PHE A 159 11.74 -16.66 19.93
CA PHE A 159 10.70 -16.30 18.98
C PHE A 159 10.09 -17.58 18.40
N ASP A 160 8.85 -17.48 17.98
CA ASP A 160 8.08 -18.61 17.45
C ASP A 160 8.17 -18.64 15.93
N LEU A 161 8.28 -17.50 15.28
CA LEU A 161 8.27 -17.36 13.84
C LEU A 161 9.39 -16.43 13.36
N TYR A 162 10.07 -16.80 12.28
CA TYR A 162 11.13 -16.01 11.65
C TYR A 162 10.74 -15.59 10.24
N LEU A 163 10.77 -14.29 9.96
CA LEU A 163 10.50 -13.70 8.65
C LEU A 163 11.70 -12.87 8.18
N THR A 164 12.10 -13.07 6.93
CA THR A 164 13.18 -12.31 6.30
C THR A 164 12.88 -11.98 4.83
N ASP A 165 13.40 -10.86 4.33
CA ASP A 165 13.41 -10.51 2.91
C ASP A 165 14.72 -10.92 2.22
N ASN A 166 15.69 -11.46 2.98
CA ASN A 166 16.99 -11.88 2.47
C ASN A 166 17.09 -13.40 2.42
N PRO A 167 17.17 -14.01 1.22
CA PRO A 167 17.31 -15.46 1.09
C PRO A 167 18.54 -16.04 1.82
N SER A 168 19.62 -15.26 1.98
CA SER A 168 20.85 -15.71 2.65
C SER A 168 20.68 -15.83 4.16
N ASN A 169 19.71 -15.15 4.75
CA ASN A 169 19.43 -15.17 6.19
C ASN A 169 18.38 -16.24 6.55
N LEU A 170 17.76 -16.89 5.56
CA LEU A 170 16.71 -17.87 5.80
C LEU A 170 17.30 -19.10 6.52
N THR A 171 16.82 -19.34 7.72
CA THR A 171 17.20 -20.50 8.55
C THR A 171 16.45 -21.78 8.15
N ALA A 172 16.69 -22.87 8.87
CA ALA A 172 16.07 -24.19 8.58
C ALA A 172 14.54 -24.20 8.59
N SER A 173 13.93 -23.27 9.32
CA SER A 173 12.47 -23.01 9.28
C SER A 173 12.25 -21.50 9.31
N GLY A 174 11.44 -21.01 8.37
CA GLY A 174 11.15 -19.57 8.28
C GLY A 174 10.43 -19.20 6.99
N LEU A 175 9.95 -17.96 6.96
CA LEU A 175 9.25 -17.39 5.82
C LEU A 175 10.15 -16.39 5.10
N LEU A 176 10.34 -16.60 3.80
CA LEU A 176 10.98 -15.65 2.92
C LEU A 176 9.91 -14.72 2.32
N LEU A 177 9.96 -13.45 2.69
CA LEU A 177 9.08 -12.43 2.14
C LEU A 177 9.48 -12.09 0.71
N SER A 178 8.53 -12.01 -0.19
CA SER A 178 8.73 -11.60 -1.58
C SER A 178 7.56 -10.74 -2.07
N ASP A 179 7.74 -10.10 -3.21
CA ASP A 179 6.72 -9.39 -3.98
C ASP A 179 6.36 -10.13 -5.29
N ASP A 180 6.79 -11.40 -5.40
CA ASP A 180 6.51 -12.24 -6.56
C ASP A 180 5.00 -12.44 -6.77
N GLU A 181 4.57 -12.69 -8.02
CA GLU A 181 3.15 -12.92 -8.38
C GLU A 181 2.55 -14.16 -7.70
N VAL A 182 3.35 -15.10 -7.25
CA VAL A 182 2.92 -16.33 -6.59
C VAL A 182 2.70 -16.08 -5.10
N GLY A 183 1.48 -16.29 -4.60
CA GLY A 183 1.11 -16.06 -3.21
C GLY A 183 1.99 -16.81 -2.21
N ILE A 184 2.05 -18.16 -2.32
CA ILE A 184 2.87 -19.05 -1.46
C ILE A 184 3.61 -20.04 -2.33
N ARG A 185 4.89 -20.30 -1.99
CA ARG A 185 5.71 -21.31 -2.64
C ARG A 185 6.63 -22.00 -1.64
N LYS A 186 6.62 -23.31 -1.59
CA LYS A 186 7.61 -24.08 -0.81
C LYS A 186 8.96 -24.03 -1.51
N ILE A 187 10.01 -23.64 -0.79
CA ILE A 187 11.38 -23.51 -1.30
C ILE A 187 12.35 -24.49 -0.64
N GLY A 188 11.98 -25.05 0.51
CA GLY A 188 12.77 -26.06 1.23
C GLY A 188 11.98 -26.73 2.32
N PRO A 189 12.57 -27.69 3.04
CA PRO A 189 11.96 -28.29 4.24
C PRO A 189 11.78 -27.20 5.32
N GLY A 190 10.50 -26.96 5.72
CA GLY A 190 10.17 -25.91 6.71
C GLY A 190 10.37 -24.48 6.21
N GLN A 191 10.59 -24.29 4.91
CA GLN A 191 10.82 -22.96 4.32
C GLN A 191 9.77 -22.66 3.28
N LEU A 192 9.09 -21.52 3.44
CA LEU A 192 8.10 -21.00 2.49
C LEU A 192 8.53 -19.61 1.99
N ARG A 193 8.31 -19.36 0.70
CA ARG A 193 8.31 -18.01 0.14
C ARG A 193 6.86 -17.53 0.09
N VAL A 194 6.62 -16.32 0.55
CA VAL A 194 5.28 -15.74 0.61
C VAL A 194 5.27 -14.32 0.08
N ASN A 195 4.24 -13.98 -0.68
CA ASN A 195 4.02 -12.60 -1.11
C ASN A 195 3.38 -11.80 0.03
N PHE A 196 4.13 -10.86 0.60
CA PHE A 196 3.69 -10.05 1.73
C PHE A 196 2.57 -9.05 1.37
N ASN A 197 2.32 -8.80 0.07
CA ASN A 197 1.20 -7.97 -0.39
C ASN A 197 -0.14 -8.71 -0.43
N ILE A 198 -0.13 -10.05 -0.25
CA ILE A 198 -1.33 -10.89 -0.27
C ILE A 198 -1.61 -11.38 1.15
N SER A 199 -2.56 -10.72 1.82
CA SER A 199 -2.91 -10.98 3.23
C SER A 199 -3.30 -12.44 3.47
N THR A 200 -4.11 -13.04 2.59
CA THR A 200 -4.52 -14.46 2.68
C THR A 200 -3.34 -15.41 2.52
N ALA A 201 -2.37 -15.10 1.66
CA ALA A 201 -1.17 -15.90 1.50
C ALA A 201 -0.29 -15.85 2.77
N MET A 202 -0.18 -14.68 3.40
CA MET A 202 0.52 -14.54 4.67
C MET A 202 -0.13 -15.35 5.78
N GLN A 203 -1.45 -15.31 5.91
CA GLN A 203 -2.19 -16.10 6.89
C GLN A 203 -1.99 -17.59 6.67
N GLU A 204 -2.17 -18.08 5.44
CA GLU A 204 -2.01 -19.50 5.09
C GLU A 204 -0.58 -20.01 5.28
N ALA A 205 0.43 -19.15 5.14
CA ALA A 205 1.84 -19.52 5.34
C ALA A 205 2.22 -19.62 6.82
N ILE A 206 1.51 -18.93 7.70
CA ILE A 206 1.81 -18.85 9.14
C ILE A 206 1.03 -19.92 9.93
N LEU A 207 -0.18 -20.24 9.51
CA LEU A 207 -1.03 -21.26 10.11
C LEU A 207 -0.66 -22.67 9.64
#